data_44ac2696ef560654eb884aa96b76fa30
#
_entry.id   44ac2696ef560654eb884aa96b76fa30
#
_cell.length_a   1.000
_cell.length_b   1.000
_cell.length_c   1.000
_cell.angle_alpha   90.00
_cell.angle_beta   90.00
_cell.angle_gamma   90.00
#
_symmetry.space_group_name_H-M   'P 1'
#
loop_
_entity.id
_entity.type
_entity.pdbx_description
1 polymer ?
#
loop_
_entity_poly.entity_id
_entity_poly.type
_entity_poly.pdbx_seq_one_letter_code
_entity_poly.pdbx_strand_id
1 'polypeptide(L)'
;GGQRIALPKPFMVIATQNPIEEEGTFNLPEAQMDRFMMKAVLTYPTAQEEQRMLAMLTRRGSDTVDQHALTGDTVSISDVEFLRSAARRVHVSDAIMQYAVNIAATSRGAGTKPVQGLSSLVRLGASPRASIALVRIGQANALLQGRDYVIPEDVKAFAHEVLRHRILMT
;
A
#
# COMPACT_ATOMS: atom_id res chain seq x y z
N GLY A 1 -22.70 -14.36 -20.01
CA GLY A 1 -23.17 -14.74 -18.72
C GLY A 1 -22.03 -15.27 -17.87
N GLY A 2 -21.49 -14.44 -16.95
CA GLY A 2 -20.35 -14.82 -16.11
C GLY A 2 -20.76 -15.74 -14.97
N GLN A 3 -20.11 -16.87 -14.84
CA GLN A 3 -20.25 -17.76 -13.71
C GLN A 3 -19.53 -17.15 -12.50
N ARG A 4 -20.18 -17.06 -11.33
CA ARG A 4 -19.53 -16.63 -10.09
C ARG A 4 -18.70 -17.79 -9.54
N ILE A 5 -17.38 -17.58 -9.48
CA ILE A 5 -16.45 -18.53 -8.87
C ILE A 5 -16.01 -17.93 -7.51
N ALA A 6 -16.18 -18.71 -6.45
CA ALA A 6 -15.67 -18.32 -5.13
C ALA A 6 -14.15 -18.51 -5.11
N LEU A 7 -13.41 -17.46 -4.75
CA LEU A 7 -11.98 -17.55 -4.57
C LEU A 7 -11.64 -18.06 -3.17
N PRO A 8 -10.57 -18.86 -3.02
CA PRO A 8 -10.12 -19.30 -1.71
C PRO A 8 -9.69 -18.11 -0.84
N LYS A 9 -9.81 -18.26 0.47
CA LYS A 9 -9.34 -17.27 1.45
C LYS A 9 -8.00 -17.75 2.05
N PRO A 10 -7.08 -16.85 2.38
CA PRO A 10 -7.08 -15.41 2.13
C PRO A 10 -6.85 -15.09 0.64
N PHE A 11 -7.46 -14.01 0.17
CA PHE A 11 -7.30 -13.53 -1.20
C PHE A 11 -6.69 -12.12 -1.19
N MET A 12 -5.68 -11.89 -2.03
CA MET A 12 -5.02 -10.59 -2.20
C MET A 12 -4.80 -10.32 -3.69
N VAL A 13 -5.01 -9.08 -4.10
CA VAL A 13 -4.71 -8.60 -5.46
C VAL A 13 -3.44 -7.75 -5.41
N ILE A 14 -2.47 -8.13 -6.21
CA ILE A 14 -1.28 -7.33 -6.49
C ILE A 14 -1.30 -7.03 -7.99
N ALA A 15 -1.11 -5.76 -8.35
CA ALA A 15 -0.98 -5.33 -9.73
C ALA A 15 0.30 -4.51 -9.89
N THR A 16 0.99 -4.67 -11.01
CA THR A 16 2.16 -3.88 -11.38
C THR A 16 1.81 -2.97 -12.56
N GLN A 17 2.37 -1.77 -12.57
CA GLN A 17 2.32 -0.84 -13.69
C GLN A 17 3.75 -0.45 -14.03
N ASN A 18 4.11 -0.52 -15.31
CA ASN A 18 5.37 0.01 -15.80
C ASN A 18 5.08 1.39 -16.44
N PRO A 19 5.57 2.51 -15.87
CA PRO A 19 5.32 3.84 -16.42
C PRO A 19 6.04 4.11 -17.76
N ILE A 20 7.00 3.25 -18.14
CA ILE A 20 7.80 3.43 -19.36
C ILE A 20 7.11 2.81 -20.58
N GLU A 21 6.27 1.80 -20.38
CA GLU A 21 5.53 1.13 -21.44
C GLU A 21 4.15 1.76 -21.62
N GLU A 22 4.09 2.97 -22.20
CA GLU A 22 2.81 3.63 -22.50
C GLU A 22 2.14 3.08 -23.77
N GLU A 23 2.88 2.45 -24.68
CA GLU A 23 2.33 1.86 -25.88
C GLU A 23 1.75 0.46 -25.62
N GLY A 24 0.42 0.38 -25.58
CA GLY A 24 -0.32 -0.91 -25.51
C GLY A 24 -0.82 -1.30 -24.11
N THR A 25 -0.53 -0.54 -23.05
CA THR A 25 -1.09 -0.81 -21.72
C THR A 25 -2.22 0.16 -21.38
N PHE A 26 -3.39 -0.38 -21.04
CA PHE A 26 -4.48 0.45 -20.49
C PHE A 26 -4.19 0.79 -19.03
N ASN A 27 -3.95 2.06 -18.75
CA ASN A 27 -3.88 2.53 -17.37
C ASN A 27 -5.18 2.19 -16.63
N LEU A 28 -5.06 1.65 -15.42
CA LEU A 28 -6.24 1.42 -14.59
C LEU A 28 -6.95 2.76 -14.32
N PRO A 29 -8.28 2.83 -14.57
CA PRO A 29 -9.06 4.02 -14.23
C PRO A 29 -8.88 4.42 -12.76
N GLU A 30 -8.89 5.72 -12.46
CA GLU A 30 -8.70 6.28 -11.11
C GLU A 30 -9.62 5.62 -10.07
N ALA A 31 -10.88 5.36 -10.43
CA ALA A 31 -11.85 4.70 -9.56
C ALA A 31 -11.49 3.23 -9.23
N GLN A 32 -10.74 2.56 -10.10
CA GLN A 32 -10.22 1.22 -9.84
C GLN A 32 -8.96 1.28 -8.99
N MET A 33 -8.05 2.22 -9.24
CA MET A 33 -6.85 2.43 -8.43
C MET A 33 -7.19 2.78 -6.98
N ASP A 34 -8.23 3.58 -6.74
CA ASP A 34 -8.68 3.94 -5.38
C ASP A 34 -9.08 2.72 -4.52
N ARG A 35 -9.36 1.56 -5.15
CA ARG A 35 -9.72 0.32 -4.45
C ARG A 35 -8.51 -0.44 -3.90
N PHE A 36 -7.31 -0.19 -4.40
CA PHE A 36 -6.09 -0.76 -3.84
C PHE A 36 -5.75 -0.09 -2.51
N MET A 37 -5.23 -0.86 -1.56
CA MET A 37 -4.93 -0.33 -0.23
C MET A 37 -3.77 0.66 -0.26
N MET A 38 -2.71 0.36 -1.00
CA MET A 38 -1.50 1.19 -1.12
C MET A 38 -0.86 1.01 -2.50
N LYS A 39 -0.04 1.98 -2.89
CA LYS A 39 0.81 1.95 -4.07
C LYS A 39 2.26 2.15 -3.65
N ALA A 40 3.07 1.10 -3.76
CA ALA A 40 4.51 1.18 -3.60
C ALA A 40 5.17 1.60 -4.91
N VAL A 41 6.19 2.42 -4.84
CA VAL A 41 7.04 2.80 -5.98
C VAL A 41 8.35 2.04 -5.82
N LEU A 42 8.69 1.24 -6.83
CA LEU A 42 9.97 0.57 -6.90
C LEU A 42 10.94 1.47 -7.65
N THR A 43 12.12 1.67 -7.09
CA THR A 43 13.22 2.38 -7.73
C THR A 43 14.27 1.39 -8.23
N TYR A 44 15.16 1.84 -9.08
CA TYR A 44 16.31 1.01 -9.47
C TYR A 44 17.14 0.62 -8.24
N PRO A 45 17.74 -0.58 -8.25
CA PRO A 45 18.67 -0.98 -7.19
C PRO A 45 19.89 -0.04 -7.19
N THR A 46 20.55 0.03 -6.04
CA THR A 46 21.86 0.70 -5.96
C THR A 46 22.92 -0.12 -6.72
N ALA A 47 23.99 0.52 -7.15
CA ALA A 47 25.10 -0.17 -7.86
C ALA A 47 25.62 -1.39 -7.06
N GLN A 48 25.62 -1.31 -5.73
CA GLN A 48 26.05 -2.43 -4.88
C GLN A 48 25.05 -3.59 -4.88
N GLU A 49 23.74 -3.32 -4.90
CA GLU A 49 22.69 -4.33 -5.00
C GLU A 49 22.68 -4.96 -6.38
N GLU A 50 22.89 -4.17 -7.43
CA GLU A 50 23.02 -4.65 -8.80
C GLU A 50 24.22 -5.58 -8.95
N GLN A 51 25.38 -5.20 -8.36
CA GLN A 51 26.56 -6.06 -8.33
C GLN A 51 26.30 -7.39 -7.59
N ARG A 52 25.56 -7.36 -6.47
CA ARG A 52 25.16 -8.58 -5.75
C ARG A 52 24.24 -9.46 -6.60
N MET A 53 23.31 -8.88 -7.31
CA MET A 53 22.42 -9.58 -8.23
C MET A 53 23.21 -10.28 -9.34
N LEU A 54 24.14 -9.58 -9.98
CA LEU A 54 25.02 -10.16 -11.00
C LEU A 54 25.89 -11.30 -10.43
N ALA A 55 26.43 -11.13 -9.23
CA ALA A 55 27.21 -12.17 -8.57
C ALA A 55 26.38 -13.43 -8.24
N MET A 56 25.10 -13.27 -7.93
CA MET A 56 24.18 -14.39 -7.69
C MET A 56 23.87 -15.15 -8.99
N LEU A 57 23.63 -14.45 -10.09
CA LEU A 57 23.37 -15.04 -11.40
C LEU A 57 24.60 -15.80 -11.93
N THR A 58 25.78 -15.17 -11.89
CA THR A 58 27.03 -15.79 -12.39
C THR A 58 27.47 -17.01 -11.60
N ARG A 59 27.27 -17.02 -10.28
CA ARG A 59 27.63 -18.17 -9.44
C ARG A 59 26.73 -19.40 -9.63
N ARG A 60 25.49 -19.20 -10.06
CA ARG A 60 24.49 -20.28 -10.22
C ARG A 60 24.42 -20.85 -11.63
N GLY A 61 25.08 -20.23 -12.61
CA GLY A 61 25.03 -20.68 -14.02
C GLY A 61 23.63 -20.72 -14.61
N SER A 62 22.71 -19.94 -14.05
CA SER A 62 21.32 -19.84 -14.50
C SER A 62 21.05 -18.42 -14.96
N ASP A 63 20.49 -18.27 -16.15
CA ASP A 63 20.08 -16.96 -16.71
C ASP A 63 18.83 -16.37 -16.02
N THR A 64 18.21 -17.13 -15.12
CA THR A 64 17.05 -16.70 -14.36
C THR A 64 17.32 -16.79 -12.86
N VAL A 65 16.85 -15.76 -12.12
CA VAL A 65 16.80 -15.86 -10.65
C VAL A 65 15.80 -16.97 -10.32
N ASP A 66 16.33 -18.08 -9.80
CA ASP A 66 15.48 -19.18 -9.35
C ASP A 66 14.54 -18.67 -8.25
N GLN A 67 13.25 -18.60 -8.58
CA GLN A 67 12.22 -18.16 -7.64
C GLN A 67 12.11 -19.08 -6.41
N HIS A 68 12.63 -20.31 -6.51
CA HIS A 68 12.69 -21.27 -5.39
C HIS A 68 13.84 -21.01 -4.42
N ALA A 69 14.78 -20.12 -4.78
CA ALA A 69 15.88 -19.72 -3.91
C ALA A 69 15.53 -18.67 -2.84
N LEU A 70 14.29 -18.19 -2.83
CA LEU A 70 13.73 -17.44 -1.71
C LEU A 70 13.40 -18.43 -0.57
N THR A 71 14.40 -19.16 -0.09
CA THR A 71 14.32 -20.03 1.08
C THR A 71 14.37 -19.16 2.33
N GLY A 72 13.28 -18.43 2.59
CA GLY A 72 12.95 -17.95 3.91
C GLY A 72 11.96 -18.90 4.58
N ASP A 73 11.76 -18.75 5.87
CA ASP A 73 10.72 -19.48 6.58
C ASP A 73 9.37 -19.23 5.90
N THR A 74 8.69 -20.31 5.51
CA THR A 74 7.38 -20.21 4.88
C THR A 74 6.33 -19.90 5.93
N VAL A 75 5.53 -18.88 5.70
CA VAL A 75 4.39 -18.51 6.55
C VAL A 75 3.17 -19.33 6.10
N SER A 76 2.50 -20.01 7.02
CA SER A 76 1.29 -20.77 6.72
C SER A 76 0.10 -19.83 6.46
N ILE A 77 -0.94 -20.36 5.76
CA ILE A 77 -2.20 -19.63 5.56
C ILE A 77 -2.85 -19.29 6.91
N SER A 78 -2.77 -20.19 7.87
CA SER A 78 -3.30 -19.97 9.24
C SER A 78 -2.58 -18.82 9.95
N ASP A 79 -1.26 -18.69 9.76
CA ASP A 79 -0.50 -17.57 10.35
C ASP A 79 -0.92 -16.24 9.73
N VAL A 80 -1.14 -16.21 8.41
CA VAL A 80 -1.64 -15.00 7.72
C VAL A 80 -3.03 -14.62 8.25
N GLU A 81 -3.94 -15.58 8.42
CA GLU A 81 -5.27 -15.32 8.97
C GLU A 81 -5.21 -14.85 10.42
N PHE A 82 -4.34 -15.46 11.24
CA PHE A 82 -4.08 -15.03 12.60
C PHE A 82 -3.57 -13.58 12.66
N LEU A 83 -2.56 -13.24 11.88
CA LEU A 83 -2.00 -11.87 11.81
C LEU A 83 -3.04 -10.86 11.35
N ARG A 84 -3.85 -11.18 10.35
CA ARG A 84 -4.95 -10.32 9.88
C ARG A 84 -6.00 -10.10 10.98
N SER A 85 -6.32 -11.13 11.73
CA SER A 85 -7.22 -11.03 12.87
C SER A 85 -6.62 -10.21 14.01
N ALA A 86 -5.33 -10.42 14.33
CA ALA A 86 -4.61 -9.68 15.35
C ALA A 86 -4.55 -8.17 14.99
N ALA A 87 -4.19 -7.82 13.77
CA ALA A 87 -4.15 -6.43 13.31
C ALA A 87 -5.51 -5.72 13.48
N ARG A 88 -6.61 -6.40 13.21
CA ARG A 88 -7.96 -5.82 13.38
C ARG A 88 -8.34 -5.56 14.84
N ARG A 89 -7.70 -6.23 15.80
CA ARG A 89 -7.92 -6.03 17.24
C ARG A 89 -7.08 -4.92 17.85
N VAL A 90 -6.07 -4.42 17.12
CA VAL A 90 -5.27 -3.27 17.57
C VAL A 90 -6.20 -2.07 17.79
N HIS A 91 -6.14 -1.50 18.97
CA HIS A 91 -7.02 -0.40 19.37
C HIS A 91 -6.77 0.86 18.55
N VAL A 92 -7.85 1.51 18.12
CA VAL A 92 -7.81 2.81 17.40
C VAL A 92 -8.70 3.79 18.17
N SER A 93 -8.10 4.81 18.75
CA SER A 93 -8.86 5.85 19.44
C SER A 93 -9.62 6.75 18.47
N ASP A 94 -10.67 7.42 18.95
CA ASP A 94 -11.44 8.40 18.16
C ASP A 94 -10.53 9.50 17.61
N ALA A 95 -9.52 9.92 18.37
CA ALA A 95 -8.54 10.92 17.94
C ALA A 95 -7.74 10.47 16.71
N ILE A 96 -7.33 9.20 16.66
CA ILE A 96 -6.64 8.62 15.50
C ILE A 96 -7.58 8.48 14.29
N MET A 97 -8.83 8.06 14.52
CA MET A 97 -9.84 8.01 13.46
C MET A 97 -10.09 9.40 12.87
N GLN A 98 -10.26 10.41 13.74
CA GLN A 98 -10.42 11.80 13.30
C GLN A 98 -9.19 12.34 12.56
N TYR A 99 -7.97 11.96 12.99
CA TYR A 99 -6.74 12.32 12.32
C TYR A 99 -6.69 11.76 10.89
N ALA A 100 -6.98 10.48 10.71
CA ALA A 100 -7.01 9.84 9.38
C ALA A 100 -8.09 10.46 8.47
N VAL A 101 -9.26 10.77 9.02
CA VAL A 101 -10.34 11.48 8.30
C VAL A 101 -9.88 12.87 7.89
N ASN A 102 -9.24 13.63 8.79
CA ASN A 102 -8.75 14.98 8.51
C ASN A 102 -7.70 14.99 7.39
N ILE A 103 -6.79 14.03 7.33
CA ILE A 103 -5.82 13.91 6.24
C ILE A 103 -6.55 13.80 4.89
N ALA A 104 -7.50 12.85 4.77
CA ALA A 104 -8.25 12.67 3.54
C ALA A 104 -9.16 13.88 3.22
N ALA A 105 -9.83 14.45 4.22
CA ALA A 105 -10.69 15.62 4.06
C ALA A 105 -9.91 16.87 3.62
N THR A 106 -8.72 17.10 4.18
CA THR A 106 -7.85 18.22 3.79
C THR A 106 -7.50 18.16 2.31
N SER A 107 -7.24 16.97 1.75
CA SER A 107 -6.98 16.84 0.31
C SER A 107 -8.17 17.22 -0.58
N ARG A 108 -9.38 17.24 -0.02
CA ARG A 108 -10.63 17.68 -0.69
C ARG A 108 -11.02 19.13 -0.37
N GLY A 109 -10.18 19.87 0.34
CA GLY A 109 -10.50 21.22 0.82
C GLY A 109 -11.50 21.27 1.98
N ALA A 110 -11.86 20.13 2.59
CA ALA A 110 -12.85 20.01 3.67
C ALA A 110 -12.22 19.66 5.04
N GLY A 111 -10.92 19.77 5.20
CA GLY A 111 -10.24 19.53 6.46
C GLY A 111 -10.47 20.64 7.50
N THR A 112 -10.33 20.29 8.78
CA THR A 112 -10.46 21.24 9.90
C THR A 112 -9.39 22.32 9.92
N LYS A 113 -8.23 22.06 9.30
CA LYS A 113 -7.14 23.02 9.12
C LYS A 113 -6.85 23.16 7.62
N PRO A 114 -7.27 24.26 7.00
CA PRO A 114 -7.01 24.48 5.58
C PRO A 114 -5.50 24.65 5.35
N VAL A 115 -5.00 24.01 4.30
CA VAL A 115 -3.63 24.19 3.81
C VAL A 115 -3.69 25.23 2.69
N GLN A 116 -3.01 26.36 2.90
CA GLN A 116 -3.00 27.45 1.93
C GLN A 116 -2.43 26.97 0.58
N GLY A 117 -3.12 27.30 -0.51
CA GLY A 117 -2.71 26.92 -1.86
C GLY A 117 -2.99 25.48 -2.27
N LEU A 118 -3.44 24.62 -1.36
CA LEU A 118 -3.67 23.20 -1.68
C LEU A 118 -4.77 23.03 -2.74
N SER A 119 -5.86 23.81 -2.68
CA SER A 119 -6.99 23.72 -3.61
C SER A 119 -6.61 24.03 -5.06
N SER A 120 -5.58 24.83 -5.30
CA SER A 120 -5.07 25.11 -6.65
C SER A 120 -4.17 24.01 -7.19
N LEU A 121 -3.65 23.14 -6.33
CA LEU A 121 -2.72 22.07 -6.68
C LEU A 121 -3.40 20.69 -6.80
N VAL A 122 -4.56 20.52 -6.19
CA VAL A 122 -5.27 19.24 -6.16
C VAL A 122 -6.49 19.29 -7.06
N ARG A 123 -6.45 18.51 -8.14
CA ARG A 123 -7.60 18.32 -9.06
C ARG A 123 -8.65 17.37 -8.46
N LEU A 124 -8.20 16.30 -7.82
CA LEU A 124 -9.07 15.32 -7.15
C LEU A 124 -8.45 14.90 -5.82
N GLY A 125 -9.17 15.10 -4.72
CA GLY A 125 -8.75 14.65 -3.39
C GLY A 125 -9.13 13.21 -3.08
N ALA A 126 -8.52 12.67 -2.06
CA ALA A 126 -8.67 11.27 -1.66
C ALA A 126 -10.09 10.95 -1.16
N SER A 127 -10.64 9.81 -1.58
CA SER A 127 -11.95 9.32 -1.14
C SER A 127 -11.94 8.83 0.32
N PRO A 128 -13.10 8.54 0.94
CA PRO A 128 -13.16 7.93 2.27
C PRO A 128 -12.42 6.59 2.39
N ARG A 129 -12.14 5.90 1.27
CA ARG A 129 -11.29 4.70 1.27
C ARG A 129 -9.87 4.98 1.75
N ALA A 130 -9.37 6.20 1.54
CA ALA A 130 -8.08 6.62 2.07
C ALA A 130 -8.05 6.59 3.60
N SER A 131 -9.07 7.14 4.27
CA SER A 131 -9.17 7.14 5.73
C SER A 131 -9.21 5.71 6.28
N ILE A 132 -9.98 4.82 5.63
CA ILE A 132 -10.05 3.39 5.99
C ILE A 132 -8.69 2.72 5.80
N ALA A 133 -8.00 2.99 4.69
CA ALA A 133 -6.69 2.42 4.40
C ALA A 133 -5.63 2.90 5.41
N LEU A 134 -5.60 4.21 5.73
CA LEU A 134 -4.70 4.80 6.71
C LEU A 134 -4.85 4.13 8.09
N VAL A 135 -6.09 3.96 8.56
CA VAL A 135 -6.35 3.29 9.84
C VAL A 135 -5.91 1.83 9.81
N ARG A 136 -6.23 1.09 8.76
CA ARG A 136 -5.88 -0.34 8.66
C ARG A 136 -4.38 -0.58 8.57
N ILE A 137 -3.67 0.27 7.83
CA ILE A 137 -2.21 0.19 7.74
C ILE A 137 -1.59 0.61 9.07
N GLY A 138 -2.13 1.64 9.73
CA GLY A 138 -1.71 2.02 11.08
C GLY A 138 -1.86 0.87 12.09
N GLN A 139 -2.97 0.12 12.05
CA GLN A 139 -3.16 -1.06 12.89
C GLN A 139 -2.12 -2.16 12.59
N ALA A 140 -1.85 -2.43 11.31
CA ALA A 140 -0.83 -3.40 10.92
C ALA A 140 0.57 -2.97 11.35
N ASN A 141 0.93 -1.69 11.18
CA ASN A 141 2.21 -1.16 11.61
C ASN A 141 2.39 -1.23 13.13
N ALA A 142 1.38 -0.82 13.90
CA ALA A 142 1.40 -0.92 15.36
C ALA A 142 1.63 -2.37 15.82
N LEU A 143 0.94 -3.34 15.22
CA LEU A 143 1.14 -4.76 15.50
C LEU A 143 2.58 -5.21 15.21
N LEU A 144 3.14 -4.83 14.07
CA LEU A 144 4.53 -5.15 13.68
C LEU A 144 5.55 -4.52 14.64
N GLN A 145 5.20 -3.40 15.28
CA GLN A 145 6.00 -2.76 16.33
C GLN A 145 5.70 -3.31 17.74
N GLY A 146 4.93 -4.40 17.84
CA GLY A 146 4.60 -5.05 19.11
C GLY A 146 3.61 -4.27 19.98
N ARG A 147 2.81 -3.35 19.40
CA ARG A 147 1.83 -2.55 20.12
C ARG A 147 0.40 -3.00 19.83
N ASP A 148 -0.48 -2.87 20.81
CA ASP A 148 -1.90 -3.16 20.73
C ASP A 148 -2.78 -1.91 20.51
N TYR A 149 -2.16 -0.74 20.27
CA TYR A 149 -2.81 0.53 19.96
C TYR A 149 -2.05 1.29 18.86
N VAL A 150 -2.80 2.10 18.10
CA VAL A 150 -2.27 2.94 17.00
C VAL A 150 -1.88 4.31 17.52
N ILE A 151 -0.73 4.82 17.07
CA ILE A 151 -0.27 6.19 17.29
C ILE A 151 -0.25 6.97 15.95
N PRO A 152 -0.20 8.31 15.95
CA PRO A 152 -0.18 9.11 14.72
C PRO A 152 0.96 8.74 13.76
N GLU A 153 2.10 8.33 14.29
CA GLU A 153 3.28 7.92 13.54
C GLU A 153 3.02 6.69 12.68
N ASP A 154 2.18 5.75 13.13
CA ASP A 154 1.78 4.57 12.37
C ASP A 154 0.99 4.94 11.12
N VAL A 155 0.11 5.93 11.24
CA VAL A 155 -0.67 6.46 10.12
C VAL A 155 0.22 7.23 9.15
N LYS A 156 1.17 8.03 9.67
CA LYS A 156 2.11 8.84 8.87
C LYS A 156 3.10 8.00 8.10
N ALA A 157 3.58 6.91 8.68
CA ALA A 157 4.61 6.06 8.10
C ALA A 157 4.28 5.60 6.67
N PHE A 158 3.01 5.38 6.37
CA PHE A 158 2.54 4.89 5.07
C PHE A 158 1.58 5.86 4.36
N ALA A 159 1.53 7.13 4.80
CA ALA A 159 0.61 8.10 4.22
C ALA A 159 0.86 8.32 2.72
N HIS A 160 2.12 8.35 2.29
CA HIS A 160 2.48 8.49 0.87
C HIS A 160 1.97 7.32 0.03
N GLU A 161 2.19 6.08 0.50
CA GLU A 161 1.78 4.86 -0.20
C GLU A 161 0.26 4.76 -0.31
N VAL A 162 -0.46 5.25 0.69
CA VAL A 162 -1.93 5.26 0.69
C VAL A 162 -2.49 6.37 -0.18
N LEU A 163 -1.86 7.55 -0.21
CA LEU A 163 -2.43 8.75 -0.81
C LEU A 163 -1.99 8.99 -2.27
N ARG A 164 -0.77 8.58 -2.67
CA ARG A 164 -0.17 8.93 -3.97
C ARG A 164 -0.96 8.48 -5.20
N HIS A 165 -1.82 7.47 -5.07
CA HIS A 165 -2.68 7.00 -6.16
C HIS A 165 -4.13 7.46 -6.02
N ARG A 166 -4.44 8.29 -5.03
CA ARG A 166 -5.77 8.81 -4.71
C ARG A 166 -5.88 10.30 -4.81
N ILE A 167 -4.76 11.02 -4.72
CA ILE A 167 -4.70 12.47 -4.87
C ILE A 167 -4.11 12.75 -6.24
N LEU A 168 -4.90 13.44 -7.05
CA LEU A 168 -4.47 13.84 -8.39
C LEU A 168 -4.14 15.32 -8.37
N MET A 169 -2.94 15.62 -8.83
CA MET A 169 -2.46 16.99 -8.94
C MET A 169 -2.96 17.63 -10.26
N THR A 170 -3.02 18.96 -10.30
CA THR A 170 -3.33 19.75 -11.50
C THR A 170 -2.19 19.72 -12.50
#